data_5aa0c738cc9189b2aa5cf49e558d45b7
#
_entry.id   5aa0c738cc9189b2aa5cf49e558d45b7
#
_cell.length_a   1.000
_cell.length_b   1.000
_cell.length_c   1.000
_cell.angle_alpha   90.00
_cell.angle_beta   90.00
_cell.angle_gamma   90.00
#
_symmetry.space_group_name_H-M   'P 1'
#
loop_
_entity.id
_entity.type
_entity.pdbx_description
1 polymer ?
#
loop_
_entity_poly.entity_id
_entity_poly.type
_entity_poly.pdbx_seq_one_letter_code
_entity_poly.pdbx_strand_id
1 'polypeptide(L)'
;MEIKFGIKEVKNVLEEYYRVNEDFSGKVSVSCQIGNGFCRNEFYDVAELKASINGKLAICGMEVPMVREITVDEIKTIFRSVIENSGQTVGSVNLDYGIRCETVGYGMSEHTEKIPYFNGVNVVVRNKTYAKTFDYQGR
;
A
#
# COMPACT_ATOMS: atom_id res chain seq x y z
N MET A 1 -9.41 15.16 6.37
CA MET A 1 -9.50 14.91 4.92
C MET A 1 -8.84 13.59 4.60
N GLU A 2 -9.40 12.85 3.68
CA GLU A 2 -8.86 11.55 3.27
C GLU A 2 -8.51 11.57 1.78
N ILE A 3 -7.33 11.06 1.45
CA ILE A 3 -6.90 10.94 0.06
C ILE A 3 -6.88 9.45 -0.26
N LYS A 4 -7.58 9.06 -1.32
CA LYS A 4 -7.67 7.67 -1.76
C LYS A 4 -6.85 7.45 -3.02
N PHE A 5 -5.98 6.46 -2.97
CA PHE A 5 -5.17 6.05 -4.11
C PHE A 5 -5.65 4.69 -4.59
N GLY A 6 -6.10 4.60 -5.84
CA GLY A 6 -6.46 3.32 -6.45
C GLY A 6 -5.21 2.50 -6.76
N ILE A 7 -5.40 1.28 -7.25
CA ILE A 7 -4.29 0.35 -7.52
C ILE A 7 -3.27 0.96 -8.47
N LYS A 8 -3.73 1.57 -9.56
CA LYS A 8 -2.85 2.17 -10.55
C LYS A 8 -2.04 3.32 -9.96
N GLU A 9 -2.68 4.16 -9.16
CA GLU A 9 -2.05 5.29 -8.52
C GLU A 9 -1.03 4.84 -7.49
N VAL A 10 -1.33 3.78 -6.74
CA VAL A 10 -0.38 3.18 -5.79
C VAL A 10 0.88 2.73 -6.51
N LYS A 11 0.73 2.03 -7.62
CA LYS A 11 1.88 1.59 -8.42
C LYS A 11 2.70 2.77 -8.92
N ASN A 12 2.04 3.82 -9.41
CA ASN A 12 2.72 5.02 -9.90
C ASN A 12 3.50 5.73 -8.81
N VAL A 13 2.92 5.87 -7.62
CA VAL A 13 3.59 6.52 -6.48
C VAL A 13 4.83 5.72 -6.08
N LEU A 14 4.72 4.41 -5.99
CA LEU A 14 5.84 3.56 -5.60
C LEU A 14 6.95 3.57 -6.66
N GLU A 15 6.59 3.46 -7.94
CA GLU A 15 7.57 3.50 -9.04
C GLU A 15 8.33 4.82 -9.06
N GLU A 16 7.63 5.92 -8.90
CA GLU A 16 8.23 7.25 -8.87
C GLU A 16 9.15 7.42 -7.67
N TYR A 17 8.73 6.96 -6.51
CA TYR A 17 9.55 7.04 -5.30
C TYR A 17 10.87 6.30 -5.45
N TYR A 18 10.84 5.08 -5.97
CA TYR A 18 12.07 4.29 -6.15
C TYR A 18 12.97 4.89 -7.22
N ARG A 19 12.38 5.44 -8.27
CA ARG A 19 13.16 6.11 -9.33
C ARG A 19 13.90 7.33 -8.80
N VAL A 20 13.22 8.15 -8.02
CA VAL A 20 13.78 9.42 -7.54
C VAL A 20 14.75 9.22 -6.37
N ASN A 21 14.40 8.35 -5.43
CA ASN A 21 15.14 8.24 -4.18
C ASN A 21 16.18 7.13 -4.14
N GLU A 22 16.05 6.11 -4.97
CA GLU A 22 16.95 4.95 -4.92
C GLU A 22 17.56 4.59 -6.28
N ASP A 23 17.36 5.42 -7.29
CA ASP A 23 17.84 5.17 -8.66
C ASP A 23 17.41 3.79 -9.19
N PHE A 24 16.23 3.37 -8.81
CA PHE A 24 15.67 2.08 -9.17
C PHE A 24 14.48 2.31 -10.12
N SER A 25 14.65 1.98 -11.39
CA SER A 25 13.63 2.14 -12.41
C SER A 25 12.98 0.79 -12.71
N GLY A 26 11.68 0.68 -12.45
CA GLY A 26 11.01 -0.60 -12.65
C GLY A 26 9.50 -0.51 -12.60
N LYS A 27 8.89 -1.68 -12.65
CA LYS A 27 7.44 -1.85 -12.57
C LYS A 27 7.06 -2.48 -11.25
N VAL A 28 6.07 -1.89 -10.60
CA VAL A 28 5.55 -2.38 -9.33
C VAL A 28 4.39 -3.32 -9.58
N SER A 29 4.41 -4.45 -8.89
CA SER A 29 3.30 -5.41 -8.85
C SER A 29 2.79 -5.48 -7.43
N VAL A 30 1.47 -5.42 -7.27
CA VAL A 30 0.82 -5.56 -5.97
C VAL A 30 -0.32 -6.54 -6.12
N SER A 31 -0.37 -7.52 -5.24
CA SER A 31 -1.46 -8.49 -5.21
C SER A 31 -1.76 -8.90 -3.78
N CYS A 32 -2.99 -9.33 -3.55
CA CYS A 32 -3.39 -9.89 -2.27
C CYS A 32 -3.69 -11.38 -2.46
N GLN A 33 -3.24 -12.18 -1.53
CA GLN A 33 -3.48 -13.63 -1.56
C GLN A 33 -3.90 -14.12 -0.19
N ILE A 34 -4.43 -15.32 -0.15
CA ILE A 34 -4.84 -15.96 1.10
C ILE A 34 -3.64 -16.76 1.61
N GLY A 35 -3.17 -16.39 2.82
CA GLY A 35 -2.18 -17.13 3.53
C GLY A 35 -2.78 -17.84 4.72
N ASN A 36 -1.97 -18.58 5.45
CA ASN A 36 -2.40 -19.30 6.63
C ASN A 36 -1.76 -18.74 7.89
N GLY A 37 -2.61 -18.37 8.85
CA GLY A 37 -2.19 -18.05 10.20
C GLY A 37 -2.43 -19.26 11.11
N PHE A 38 -1.74 -19.30 12.24
CA PHE A 38 -1.90 -20.38 13.22
C PHE A 38 -1.95 -19.77 14.62
N CYS A 39 -3.01 -20.10 15.35
CA CYS A 39 -3.18 -19.61 16.71
C CYS A 39 -4.02 -20.62 17.50
N ARG A 40 -3.60 -20.94 18.72
CA ARG A 40 -4.30 -21.85 19.63
C ARG A 40 -4.63 -23.20 18.99
N ASN A 41 -3.64 -23.77 18.27
CA ASN A 41 -3.76 -25.05 17.58
C ASN A 41 -4.77 -25.06 16.43
N GLU A 42 -5.12 -23.88 15.89
CA GLU A 42 -6.02 -23.77 14.76
C GLU A 42 -5.39 -22.96 13.64
N PHE A 43 -5.64 -23.39 12.39
CA PHE A 43 -5.26 -22.63 11.21
C PHE A 43 -6.42 -21.72 10.83
N TYR A 44 -6.09 -20.52 10.38
CA TYR A 44 -7.07 -19.57 9.87
C TYR A 44 -6.53 -18.86 8.64
N ASP A 45 -7.44 -18.33 7.83
CA ASP A 45 -7.07 -17.61 6.62
C ASP A 45 -6.66 -16.18 6.95
N VAL A 46 -5.56 -15.75 6.37
CA VAL A 46 -5.02 -14.40 6.55
C VAL A 46 -4.83 -13.76 5.20
N ALA A 47 -5.23 -12.50 5.06
CA ALA A 47 -4.93 -11.74 3.86
C ALA A 47 -3.47 -11.34 3.88
N GLU A 48 -2.74 -11.70 2.83
CA GLU A 48 -1.34 -11.34 2.66
C GLU A 48 -1.18 -10.45 1.44
N LEU A 49 -0.64 -9.26 1.63
CA LEU A 49 -0.33 -8.35 0.55
C LEU A 49 1.11 -8.61 0.10
N LYS A 50 1.27 -8.87 -1.20
CA LYS A 50 2.58 -9.09 -1.81
C LYS A 50 2.83 -7.96 -2.81
N ALA A 51 3.92 -7.25 -2.59
CA ALA A 51 4.32 -6.17 -3.49
C ALA A 51 5.79 -6.32 -3.82
N SER A 52 6.14 -5.97 -5.04
CA SER A 52 7.53 -6.01 -5.49
C SER A 52 7.73 -5.00 -6.62
N ILE A 53 8.98 -4.61 -6.80
CA ILE A 53 9.39 -3.82 -7.95
C ILE A 53 10.42 -4.63 -8.74
N ASN A 54 10.17 -4.76 -10.04
CA ASN A 54 11.05 -5.48 -10.95
C ASN A 54 11.61 -4.48 -11.95
N GLY A 55 12.91 -4.29 -11.95
CA GLY A 55 13.53 -3.31 -12.81
C GLY A 55 15.04 -3.33 -12.73
N LYS A 56 15.62 -2.14 -12.82
CA LYS A 56 17.06 -1.96 -12.87
C LYS A 56 17.52 -0.91 -11.86
N LEU A 57 18.54 -1.28 -11.10
CA LEU A 57 19.18 -0.39 -10.15
C LEU A 57 20.46 0.17 -10.77
N ALA A 58 20.64 1.49 -10.73
CA ALA A 58 21.84 2.12 -11.22
C ALA A 58 22.94 2.08 -10.16
N ILE A 59 24.03 1.37 -10.46
CA ILE A 59 25.19 1.24 -9.56
C ILE A 59 26.46 1.54 -10.35
N CYS A 60 27.22 2.53 -9.94
CA CYS A 60 28.51 2.88 -10.55
C CYS A 60 28.43 3.01 -12.08
N GLY A 61 27.38 3.65 -12.58
CA GLY A 61 27.17 3.84 -14.02
C GLY A 61 26.67 2.61 -14.77
N MET A 62 26.37 1.55 -14.07
CA MET A 62 25.84 0.31 -14.62
C MET A 62 24.40 0.11 -14.19
N GLU A 63 23.61 -0.51 -15.05
CA GLU A 63 22.23 -0.90 -14.71
C GLU A 63 22.21 -2.39 -14.37
N VAL A 64 21.82 -2.71 -13.14
CA VAL A 64 21.77 -4.08 -12.64
C VAL A 64 20.33 -4.54 -12.52
N PRO A 65 19.90 -5.58 -13.26
CA PRO A 65 18.54 -6.11 -13.11
C PRO A 65 18.31 -6.64 -11.70
N MET A 66 17.15 -6.29 -11.12
CA MET A 66 16.86 -6.65 -9.75
C MET A 66 15.35 -6.72 -9.51
N VAL A 67 14.94 -7.65 -8.64
CA VAL A 67 13.57 -7.68 -8.10
C VAL A 67 13.69 -7.43 -6.60
N ARG A 68 12.93 -6.46 -6.11
CA ARG A 68 12.96 -6.11 -4.69
C ARG A 68 11.54 -6.21 -4.11
N GLU A 69 11.40 -6.90 -2.98
CA GLU A 69 10.13 -6.96 -2.28
C GLU A 69 9.86 -5.63 -1.56
N ILE A 70 8.59 -5.26 -1.51
CA ILE A 70 8.13 -4.06 -0.81
C ILE A 70 7.18 -4.53 0.29
N THR A 71 7.52 -4.28 1.54
CA THR A 71 6.67 -4.67 2.66
C THR A 71 5.53 -3.67 2.85
N VAL A 72 4.50 -4.08 3.59
CA VAL A 72 3.38 -3.20 3.94
C VAL A 72 3.88 -1.97 4.69
N ASP A 73 4.81 -2.16 5.62
CA ASP A 73 5.38 -1.04 6.38
C ASP A 73 6.15 -0.07 5.49
N GLU A 74 6.89 -0.59 4.52
CA GLU A 74 7.58 0.26 3.55
C GLU A 74 6.60 1.06 2.71
N ILE A 75 5.49 0.46 2.27
CA ILE A 75 4.45 1.17 1.51
C ILE A 75 3.89 2.32 2.35
N LYS A 76 3.57 2.06 3.61
CA LYS A 76 3.07 3.10 4.52
C LYS A 76 4.08 4.23 4.69
N THR A 77 5.34 3.90 4.88
CA THR A 77 6.41 4.88 5.06
C THR A 77 6.58 5.73 3.80
N ILE A 78 6.54 5.10 2.63
CA ILE A 78 6.68 5.80 1.35
C ILE A 78 5.52 6.79 1.15
N PHE A 79 4.28 6.34 1.36
CA PHE A 79 3.12 7.22 1.20
C PHE A 79 3.14 8.37 2.18
N ARG A 80 3.50 8.11 3.43
CA ARG A 80 3.66 9.17 4.43
C ARG A 80 4.69 10.20 3.97
N SER A 81 5.83 9.75 3.51
CA SER A 81 6.91 10.63 3.06
C SER A 81 6.49 11.47 1.86
N VAL A 82 5.86 10.86 0.86
CA VAL A 82 5.41 11.56 -0.35
C VAL A 82 4.38 12.65 0.00
N ILE A 83 3.41 12.32 0.85
CA ILE A 83 2.37 13.28 1.23
C ILE A 83 2.95 14.39 2.11
N GLU A 84 3.82 14.07 3.04
CA GLU A 84 4.43 15.08 3.90
C GLU A 84 5.34 16.01 3.10
N ASN A 85 6.03 15.50 2.10
CA ASN A 85 6.85 16.34 1.21
C ASN A 85 6.02 17.32 0.39
N SER A 86 4.74 17.05 0.20
CA SER A 86 3.84 17.98 -0.48
C SER A 86 3.29 19.07 0.44
N GLY A 87 3.67 19.07 1.71
CA GLY A 87 3.28 20.10 2.68
C GLY A 87 2.13 19.73 3.59
N GLN A 88 1.62 18.50 3.49
CA GLN A 88 0.54 18.04 4.34
C GLN A 88 1.07 17.31 5.58
N THR A 89 0.27 17.27 6.64
CA THR A 89 0.58 16.46 7.81
C THR A 89 -0.24 15.19 7.77
N VAL A 90 0.43 14.04 7.80
CA VAL A 90 -0.23 12.74 7.71
C VAL A 90 -0.65 12.27 9.10
N GLY A 91 -1.94 11.95 9.23
CA GLY A 91 -2.49 11.33 10.45
C GLY A 91 -2.30 9.83 10.42
N SER A 92 -2.71 9.19 9.32
CA SER A 92 -2.57 7.74 9.18
C SER A 92 -2.51 7.35 7.72
N VAL A 93 -1.88 6.19 7.46
CA VAL A 93 -1.85 5.55 6.14
C VAL A 93 -2.41 4.14 6.31
N ASN A 94 -3.44 3.82 5.54
CA ASN A 94 -4.09 2.53 5.62
C ASN A 94 -4.15 1.88 4.25
N LEU A 95 -3.74 0.62 4.18
CA LEU A 95 -3.86 -0.17 2.97
C LEU A 95 -5.19 -0.91 3.00
N ASP A 96 -5.96 -0.78 1.93
CA ASP A 96 -7.28 -1.43 1.83
C ASP A 96 -7.13 -2.78 1.15
N TYR A 97 -6.93 -3.80 1.94
CA TYR A 97 -6.84 -5.18 1.46
C TYR A 97 -7.42 -6.14 2.49
N GLY A 98 -7.81 -7.31 2.03
CA GLY A 98 -8.39 -8.30 2.92
C GLY A 98 -8.93 -9.50 2.15
N ILE A 99 -9.83 -10.22 2.80
CA ILE A 99 -10.52 -11.37 2.25
C ILE A 99 -12.01 -11.09 2.36
N ARG A 100 -12.73 -11.24 1.23
CA ARG A 100 -14.19 -11.16 1.23
C ARG A 100 -14.77 -12.50 0.87
N CYS A 101 -16.02 -12.75 1.29
CA CYS A 101 -16.74 -13.96 0.96
C CYS A 101 -17.81 -13.64 -0.07
N GLU A 102 -17.90 -14.45 -1.12
CA GLU A 102 -18.91 -14.32 -2.16
C GLU A 102 -19.61 -15.65 -2.37
N THR A 103 -20.92 -15.58 -2.57
CA THR A 103 -21.72 -16.76 -2.92
C THR A 103 -21.72 -16.91 -4.44
N VAL A 104 -21.28 -18.07 -4.92
CA VAL A 104 -21.21 -18.37 -6.34
C VAL A 104 -21.97 -19.64 -6.67
N GLY A 105 -22.46 -19.75 -7.91
CA GLY A 105 -23.20 -20.92 -8.38
C GLY A 105 -24.72 -20.79 -8.22
N TYR A 106 -25.43 -21.84 -8.55
CA TYR A 106 -26.88 -21.90 -8.50
C TYR A 106 -27.35 -23.17 -7.83
N GLY A 107 -28.43 -23.08 -7.04
CA GLY A 107 -29.06 -24.21 -6.43
C GLY A 107 -28.11 -25.07 -5.64
N MET A 108 -27.98 -26.34 -5.99
CA MET A 108 -27.13 -27.28 -5.25
C MET A 108 -25.64 -27.07 -5.48
N SER A 109 -25.27 -26.31 -6.51
CA SER A 109 -23.86 -25.94 -6.73
C SER A 109 -23.48 -24.63 -6.08
N GLU A 110 -24.40 -24.00 -5.37
CA GLU A 110 -24.13 -22.74 -4.66
C GLU A 110 -23.18 -23.00 -3.51
N HIS A 111 -22.13 -22.20 -3.45
CA HIS A 111 -21.13 -22.29 -2.38
C HIS A 111 -20.50 -20.91 -2.13
N THR A 112 -19.84 -20.76 -1.00
CA THR A 112 -19.16 -19.53 -0.62
C THR A 112 -17.68 -19.64 -0.96
N GLU A 113 -17.17 -18.66 -1.68
CA GLU A 113 -15.74 -18.55 -1.98
C GLU A 113 -15.13 -17.39 -1.22
N LYS A 114 -13.88 -17.59 -0.79
CA LYS A 114 -13.08 -16.55 -0.17
C LYS A 114 -12.20 -15.91 -1.22
N ILE A 115 -12.33 -14.59 -1.39
CA ILE A 115 -11.64 -13.86 -2.45
C ILE A 115 -10.74 -12.81 -1.83
N PRO A 116 -9.42 -12.90 -2.01
CA PRO A 116 -8.53 -11.86 -1.55
C PRO A 116 -8.65 -10.62 -2.45
N TYR A 117 -8.53 -9.45 -1.86
CA TYR A 117 -8.63 -8.20 -2.61
C TYR A 117 -7.62 -7.17 -2.13
N PHE A 118 -7.26 -6.28 -3.04
CA PHE A 118 -6.51 -5.06 -2.73
C PHE A 118 -7.11 -3.91 -3.55
N ASN A 119 -7.60 -2.88 -2.87
CA ASN A 119 -8.29 -1.76 -3.51
C ASN A 119 -7.46 -0.47 -3.55
N GLY A 120 -6.37 -0.42 -2.82
CA GLY A 120 -5.52 0.76 -2.82
C GLY A 120 -5.07 1.20 -1.44
N VAL A 121 -4.70 2.48 -1.34
CA VAL A 121 -4.19 3.08 -0.10
C VAL A 121 -5.00 4.31 0.22
N ASN A 122 -5.36 4.46 1.50
CA ASN A 122 -6.07 5.63 2.01
C ASN A 122 -5.15 6.38 2.97
N VAL A 123 -4.99 7.67 2.75
CA VAL A 123 -4.16 8.53 3.60
C VAL A 123 -5.06 9.58 4.26
N VAL A 124 -5.05 9.62 5.58
CA VAL A 124 -5.76 10.64 6.35
C VAL A 124 -4.78 11.77 6.61
N VAL A 125 -5.12 12.98 6.18
CA VAL A 125 -4.27 14.15 6.33
C VAL A 125 -4.89 15.16 7.29
N ARG A 126 -4.03 15.89 7.98
CA ARG A 126 -4.44 16.95 8.91
C ARG A 126 -4.11 18.30 8.30
N ASN A 127 -4.90 19.29 8.67
CA ASN A 127 -4.70 20.64 8.18
C ASN A 127 -3.69 21.40 9.04
N LYS A 128 -2.46 21.56 8.54
CA LYS A 128 -1.42 22.32 9.23
C LYS A 128 -1.79 23.77 9.45
N THR A 129 -2.45 24.37 8.46
CA THR A 129 -2.86 25.76 8.55
C THR A 129 -3.82 25.97 9.71
N TYR A 130 -4.74 25.02 9.89
CA TYR A 130 -5.67 25.08 11.00
C TYR A 130 -4.94 25.03 12.35
N ALA A 131 -4.01 24.13 12.50
CA ALA A 131 -3.22 24.00 13.72
C ALA A 131 -2.43 25.28 14.03
N LYS A 132 -1.80 25.86 13.03
CA LYS A 132 -1.09 27.13 13.19
C LYS A 132 -1.99 28.28 13.62
N THR A 133 -3.16 28.35 13.03
CA THR A 133 -4.14 29.37 13.38
C THR A 133 -4.53 29.28 14.85
N PHE A 134 -4.70 28.06 15.33
CA PHE A 134 -5.02 27.80 16.71
C PHE A 134 -3.92 28.27 17.64
N ASP A 135 -2.69 27.87 17.37
CA ASP A 135 -1.53 28.27 18.17
C ASP A 135 -1.37 29.76 18.20
N TYR A 136 -1.56 30.40 17.07
CA TYR A 136 -1.46 31.83 16.94
C TYR A 136 -2.50 32.57 17.78
N GLN A 137 -3.70 32.06 17.80
CA GLN A 137 -4.78 32.67 18.58
C GLN A 137 -4.66 32.44 20.08
N GLY A 138 -3.84 31.52 20.49
CA GLY A 138 -3.62 31.21 21.89
C GLY A 138 -2.83 32.27 22.64
N ARG A 139 -2.40 33.30 22.00
CA ARG A 139 -1.65 34.40 22.61
C ARG A 139 -2.50 35.26 23.48
#